data_07ad1130cca6d6826716039ca367b006
#
_entry.id   07ad1130cca6d6826716039ca367b006
#
_cell.length_a   1.000
_cell.length_b   1.000
_cell.length_c   1.000
_cell.angle_alpha   90.00
_cell.angle_beta   90.00
_cell.angle_gamma   90.00
#
_symmetry.space_group_name_H-M   'P 1'
#
loop_
_entity.id
_entity.type
_entity.pdbx_description
1 polymer ?
#
loop_
_entity_poly.entity_id
_entity_poly.type
_entity_poly.pdbx_seq_one_letter_code
_entity_poly.pdbx_strand_id
1 'polypeptide(L)'
;MDTKKYLCNNCGNYGHLFYNCKKPITSIGILCYRYNLEEKIEFLLVQRKDTLGYVDFLRGKNSETNYFQLHNILREMTQEEFHLILTCEYKDLWYKLWNKVTETYDIKNEEKYNMIKQKNPELFQSSLWTEPEWGFPKGRRNFKERDLECALREFEEETGYDRKNLHLIKNMNPCEEIFTGSNLKSYKHRYFLSYMKYEDTLMDTNFQKSEIGDMKWFSYEEAIQKIRPYNLEKIELLKDIHTLMDKNIIF
;
A
#
# COMPACT_ATOMS: atom_id res chain seq x y z
N MET A 1 21.47 -29.01 0.55
CA MET A 1 21.45 -27.83 1.44
C MET A 1 20.24 -27.98 2.36
N ASP A 2 20.43 -27.89 3.65
CA ASP A 2 19.36 -28.09 4.64
C ASP A 2 18.40 -26.89 4.62
N THR A 3 17.32 -27.02 3.85
CA THR A 3 16.31 -25.97 3.64
C THR A 3 15.53 -25.62 4.93
N LYS A 4 15.62 -26.47 5.97
CA LYS A 4 14.95 -26.25 7.27
C LYS A 4 15.45 -25.02 8.03
N LYS A 5 16.59 -24.42 7.64
CA LYS A 5 17.18 -23.24 8.30
C LYS A 5 16.61 -21.88 7.86
N TYR A 6 15.89 -21.82 6.74
CA TYR A 6 15.44 -20.53 6.19
C TYR A 6 14.03 -20.17 6.61
N LEU A 7 13.88 -19.08 7.34
CA LEU A 7 12.58 -18.49 7.68
C LEU A 7 12.14 -17.57 6.53
N CYS A 8 10.94 -17.81 6.02
CA CYS A 8 10.34 -16.98 4.98
C CYS A 8 9.68 -15.74 5.59
N ASN A 9 10.19 -14.54 5.31
CA ASN A 9 9.59 -13.29 5.80
C ASN A 9 8.16 -13.07 5.27
N ASN A 10 7.80 -13.68 4.12
CA ASN A 10 6.46 -13.54 3.57
C ASN A 10 5.42 -14.30 4.39
N CYS A 11 5.62 -15.60 4.61
CA CYS A 11 4.59 -16.44 5.24
C CYS A 11 4.91 -16.85 6.67
N GLY A 12 6.10 -16.54 7.19
CA GLY A 12 6.55 -16.90 8.53
C GLY A 12 6.92 -18.37 8.71
N ASN A 13 6.90 -19.20 7.65
CA ASN A 13 7.24 -20.60 7.71
C ASN A 13 8.72 -20.85 7.40
N TYR A 14 9.25 -21.94 7.96
CA TYR A 14 10.59 -22.42 7.62
C TYR A 14 10.59 -23.24 6.32
N GLY A 15 11.77 -23.37 5.71
CA GLY A 15 12.01 -24.27 4.58
C GLY A 15 12.19 -23.59 3.22
N HIS A 16 11.93 -22.27 3.12
CA HIS A 16 12.15 -21.51 1.90
C HIS A 16 12.41 -20.03 2.19
N LEU A 17 12.96 -19.32 1.21
CA LEU A 17 13.14 -17.87 1.24
C LEU A 17 11.95 -17.17 0.57
N PHE A 18 11.83 -15.84 0.77
CA PHE A 18 10.75 -15.01 0.25
C PHE A 18 10.47 -15.23 -1.25
N TYR A 19 11.50 -15.24 -2.09
CA TYR A 19 11.36 -15.37 -3.55
C TYR A 19 10.87 -16.75 -4.01
N ASN A 20 10.96 -17.78 -3.16
CA ASN A 20 10.42 -19.12 -3.38
C ASN A 20 9.07 -19.36 -2.70
N CYS A 21 8.49 -18.33 -2.07
CA CYS A 21 7.23 -18.44 -1.37
C CYS A 21 6.07 -18.57 -2.36
N LYS A 22 5.26 -19.63 -2.19
CA LYS A 22 4.05 -19.87 -3.00
C LYS A 22 2.78 -19.24 -2.41
N LYS A 23 2.90 -18.62 -1.23
CA LYS A 23 1.77 -17.91 -0.61
C LYS A 23 1.64 -16.49 -1.18
N PRO A 24 0.46 -15.88 -1.10
CA PRO A 24 0.27 -14.48 -1.46
C PRO A 24 1.32 -13.57 -0.81
N ILE A 25 1.70 -12.51 -1.48
CA ILE A 25 2.60 -11.48 -0.93
C ILE A 25 1.88 -10.82 0.23
N THR A 26 2.42 -10.99 1.45
CA THR A 26 1.73 -10.58 2.67
C THR A 26 2.27 -9.25 3.18
N SER A 27 1.37 -8.31 3.42
CA SER A 27 1.60 -7.08 4.20
C SER A 27 0.74 -7.09 5.45
N ILE A 28 1.21 -6.44 6.50
CA ILE A 28 0.57 -6.42 7.80
C ILE A 28 0.50 -4.97 8.28
N GLY A 29 -0.64 -4.55 8.80
CA GLY A 29 -0.87 -3.17 9.16
C GLY A 29 -1.91 -3.00 10.27
N ILE A 30 -2.28 -1.75 10.46
CA ILE A 30 -3.28 -1.32 11.43
C ILE A 30 -4.47 -0.69 10.68
N LEU A 31 -5.68 -1.16 10.98
CA LEU A 31 -6.90 -0.41 10.72
C LEU A 31 -7.20 0.40 11.97
N CYS A 32 -6.92 1.69 11.90
CA CYS A 32 -7.09 2.59 13.04
C CYS A 32 -8.35 3.41 12.90
N TYR A 33 -9.11 3.53 14.01
CA TYR A 33 -10.26 4.41 14.10
C TYR A 33 -10.16 5.31 15.33
N ARG A 34 -10.93 6.40 15.33
CA ARG A 34 -11.16 7.28 16.48
C ARG A 34 -12.61 7.74 16.52
N TYR A 35 -13.02 8.29 17.64
CA TYR A 35 -14.23 9.11 17.72
C TYR A 35 -13.82 10.57 17.63
N ASN A 36 -14.48 11.35 16.77
CA ASN A 36 -14.27 12.79 16.69
C ASN A 36 -15.04 13.53 17.81
N LEU A 37 -14.98 14.87 17.81
CA LEU A 37 -15.65 15.70 18.83
C LEU A 37 -17.19 15.58 18.83
N GLU A 38 -17.77 15.05 17.75
CA GLU A 38 -19.20 14.77 17.63
C GLU A 38 -19.56 13.31 17.94
N GLU A 39 -18.61 12.56 18.52
CA GLU A 39 -18.72 11.11 18.81
C GLU A 39 -18.96 10.24 17.57
N LYS A 40 -18.61 10.75 16.37
CA LYS A 40 -18.67 9.99 15.11
C LYS A 40 -17.36 9.25 14.86
N ILE A 41 -17.48 8.06 14.29
CA ILE A 41 -16.34 7.23 13.94
C ILE A 41 -15.63 7.80 12.70
N GLU A 42 -14.31 7.92 12.81
CA GLU A 42 -13.42 8.25 11.71
C GLU A 42 -12.33 7.20 11.58
N PHE A 43 -11.94 6.88 10.34
CA PHE A 43 -10.90 5.93 9.99
C PHE A 43 -9.67 6.65 9.46
N LEU A 44 -8.49 6.21 9.90
CA LEU A 44 -7.22 6.72 9.40
C LEU A 44 -6.88 6.07 8.06
N LEU A 45 -6.71 6.88 7.03
CA LEU A 45 -6.13 6.44 5.77
C LEU A 45 -4.83 7.19 5.48
N VAL A 46 -3.92 6.50 4.82
CA VAL A 46 -2.69 7.07 4.25
C VAL A 46 -2.79 7.03 2.73
N GLN A 47 -2.32 8.09 2.07
CA GLN A 47 -2.19 8.15 0.63
C GLN A 47 -0.78 7.76 0.23
N ARG A 48 -0.63 6.93 -0.78
CA ARG A 48 0.68 6.68 -1.34
C ARG A 48 1.27 7.97 -1.94
N LYS A 49 2.59 8.08 -1.92
CA LYS A 49 3.29 9.15 -2.64
C LYS A 49 3.19 8.96 -4.16
N ASP A 50 3.42 7.73 -4.61
CA ASP A 50 3.36 7.33 -6.01
C ASP A 50 2.42 6.13 -6.15
N THR A 51 1.70 6.02 -7.29
CA THR A 51 0.81 4.88 -7.51
C THR A 51 1.58 3.57 -7.63
N LEU A 52 0.92 2.45 -7.28
CA LEU A 52 1.52 1.12 -7.47
C LEU A 52 1.84 0.87 -8.94
N GLY A 53 0.99 1.32 -9.83
CA GLY A 53 1.20 1.22 -11.28
C GLY A 53 2.46 1.94 -11.73
N TYR A 54 2.67 3.18 -11.29
CA TYR A 54 3.86 3.97 -11.62
C TYR A 54 5.15 3.31 -11.12
N VAL A 55 5.14 2.89 -9.84
CA VAL A 55 6.28 2.19 -9.23
C VAL A 55 6.59 0.89 -9.97
N ASP A 56 5.58 0.07 -10.29
CA ASP A 56 5.78 -1.20 -10.99
C ASP A 56 6.20 -1.01 -12.45
N PHE A 57 5.72 0.04 -13.12
CA PHE A 57 6.14 0.40 -14.47
C PHE A 57 7.62 0.80 -14.52
N LEU A 58 8.05 1.74 -13.67
CA LEU A 58 9.46 2.17 -13.61
C LEU A 58 10.39 1.02 -13.21
N ARG A 59 9.93 0.10 -12.35
CA ARG A 59 10.70 -1.11 -11.95
C ARG A 59 10.73 -2.20 -13.02
N GLY A 60 10.15 -1.97 -14.19
CA GLY A 60 10.11 -2.93 -15.29
C GLY A 60 9.33 -4.22 -14.98
N LYS A 61 8.41 -4.20 -14.00
CA LYS A 61 7.63 -5.39 -13.61
C LYS A 61 6.47 -5.73 -14.57
N ASN A 62 6.28 -4.95 -15.59
CA ASN A 62 5.39 -5.23 -16.71
C ASN A 62 6.01 -6.23 -17.67
N SER A 63 5.22 -7.04 -18.36
CA SER A 63 5.67 -7.88 -19.45
C SER A 63 5.69 -7.10 -20.77
N GLU A 64 6.74 -7.28 -21.58
CA GLU A 64 6.82 -6.67 -22.92
C GLU A 64 5.80 -7.25 -23.90
N THR A 65 5.39 -8.49 -23.66
CA THR A 65 4.48 -9.25 -24.54
C THR A 65 3.07 -9.35 -23.99
N ASN A 66 2.85 -9.01 -22.71
CA ASN A 66 1.54 -9.08 -22.08
C ASN A 66 0.90 -7.67 -22.00
N TYR A 67 0.27 -7.26 -23.09
CA TYR A 67 -0.45 -5.99 -23.17
C TYR A 67 -1.55 -5.84 -22.08
N PHE A 68 -2.20 -6.92 -21.69
CA PHE A 68 -3.21 -6.89 -20.64
C PHE A 68 -2.59 -6.48 -19.29
N GLN A 69 -1.45 -7.06 -18.92
CA GLN A 69 -0.73 -6.67 -17.69
C GLN A 69 -0.25 -5.22 -17.76
N LEU A 70 0.35 -4.81 -18.87
CA LEU A 70 0.79 -3.43 -19.06
C LEU A 70 -0.37 -2.45 -18.92
N HIS A 71 -1.48 -2.71 -19.60
CA HIS A 71 -2.68 -1.87 -19.53
C HIS A 71 -3.23 -1.77 -18.10
N ASN A 72 -3.28 -2.88 -17.34
CA ASN A 72 -3.75 -2.86 -15.96
C ASN A 72 -2.84 -2.01 -15.06
N ILE A 73 -1.52 -2.11 -15.22
CA ILE A 73 -0.55 -1.29 -14.47
C ILE A 73 -0.74 0.20 -14.79
N LEU A 74 -0.88 0.54 -16.09
CA LEU A 74 -1.06 1.93 -16.51
C LEU A 74 -2.39 2.53 -16.01
N ARG A 75 -3.46 1.75 -15.95
CA ARG A 75 -4.77 2.20 -15.47
C ARG A 75 -4.80 2.61 -14.00
N GLU A 76 -3.79 2.25 -13.22
CA GLU A 76 -3.66 2.69 -11.82
C GLU A 76 -3.00 4.06 -11.69
N MET A 77 -2.26 4.52 -12.70
CA MET A 77 -1.48 5.75 -12.65
C MET A 77 -2.37 7.00 -12.66
N THR A 78 -1.83 8.07 -12.10
CA THR A 78 -2.46 9.40 -12.17
C THR A 78 -2.15 10.09 -13.49
N GLN A 79 -2.93 11.14 -13.78
CA GLN A 79 -2.67 12.01 -14.94
C GLN A 79 -1.30 12.71 -14.85
N GLU A 80 -0.89 13.10 -13.64
CA GLU A 80 0.43 13.70 -13.39
C GLU A 80 1.56 12.72 -13.68
N GLU A 81 1.44 11.46 -13.26
CA GLU A 81 2.43 10.42 -13.53
C GLU A 81 2.56 10.13 -15.03
N PHE A 82 1.46 10.16 -15.79
CA PHE A 82 1.52 10.08 -17.25
C PHE A 82 2.27 11.26 -17.86
N HIS A 83 1.99 12.48 -17.38
CA HIS A 83 2.72 13.66 -17.82
C HIS A 83 4.23 13.54 -17.53
N LEU A 84 4.60 13.08 -16.36
CA LEU A 84 6.02 12.83 -16.01
C LEU A 84 6.67 11.78 -16.93
N ILE A 85 5.98 10.67 -17.22
CA ILE A 85 6.47 9.65 -18.15
C ILE A 85 6.73 10.25 -19.53
N LEU A 86 5.83 11.09 -20.04
CA LEU A 86 5.95 11.68 -21.37
C LEU A 86 7.05 12.74 -21.48
N THR A 87 7.28 13.51 -20.41
CA THR A 87 8.14 14.70 -20.44
C THR A 87 9.52 14.51 -19.85
N CYS A 88 9.72 13.53 -18.96
CA CYS A 88 10.98 13.31 -18.27
C CYS A 88 11.75 12.10 -18.85
N GLU A 89 13.06 12.13 -18.63
CA GLU A 89 13.92 10.98 -18.89
C GLU A 89 13.75 9.92 -17.80
N TYR A 90 13.90 8.64 -18.15
CA TYR A 90 13.78 7.53 -17.21
C TYR A 90 14.67 7.69 -15.97
N LYS A 91 15.89 8.13 -16.18
CA LYS A 91 16.90 8.32 -15.12
C LYS A 91 16.44 9.30 -14.06
N ASP A 92 15.79 10.41 -14.46
CA ASP A 92 15.29 11.44 -13.54
C ASP A 92 14.10 10.91 -12.73
N LEU A 93 13.20 10.16 -13.38
CA LEU A 93 12.08 9.50 -12.72
C LEU A 93 12.56 8.44 -11.73
N TRP A 94 13.56 7.66 -12.10
CA TRP A 94 14.16 6.66 -11.22
C TRP A 94 14.77 7.29 -9.96
N TYR A 95 15.54 8.37 -10.10
CA TYR A 95 16.14 9.07 -8.98
C TYR A 95 15.09 9.74 -8.08
N LYS A 96 14.05 10.33 -8.68
CA LYS A 96 12.92 10.90 -7.94
C LYS A 96 12.18 9.84 -7.11
N LEU A 97 11.98 8.65 -7.68
CA LEU A 97 11.29 7.53 -7.01
C LEU A 97 12.07 7.03 -5.78
N TRP A 98 13.38 6.89 -5.89
CA TRP A 98 14.21 6.30 -4.84
C TRP A 98 14.89 7.32 -3.93
N ASN A 99 14.79 8.60 -4.23
CA ASN A 99 15.45 9.68 -3.50
C ASN A 99 16.95 9.44 -3.27
N LYS A 100 17.60 8.70 -4.18
CA LYS A 100 19.02 8.31 -4.11
C LYS A 100 19.58 8.15 -5.53
N VAL A 101 20.82 8.58 -5.70
CA VAL A 101 21.68 8.10 -6.78
C VAL A 101 22.09 6.69 -6.36
N THR A 102 21.29 5.68 -6.73
CA THR A 102 21.61 4.29 -6.40
C THR A 102 22.53 3.70 -7.44
N GLU A 103 23.51 2.91 -7.01
CA GLU A 103 24.39 2.11 -7.86
C GLU A 103 23.62 1.05 -8.69
N THR A 104 22.33 0.88 -8.44
CA THR A 104 21.46 -0.13 -9.05
C THR A 104 20.56 0.44 -10.15
N TYR A 105 21.03 1.46 -10.87
CA TYR A 105 20.35 1.91 -12.08
C TYR A 105 20.29 0.77 -13.11
N ASP A 106 19.07 0.34 -13.44
CA ASP A 106 18.88 -0.81 -14.32
C ASP A 106 18.68 -0.35 -15.78
N ILE A 107 19.75 -0.42 -16.56
CA ILE A 107 19.78 -0.06 -17.99
C ILE A 107 18.73 -0.87 -18.79
N LYS A 108 18.49 -2.14 -18.45
CA LYS A 108 17.48 -2.96 -19.13
C LYS A 108 16.07 -2.44 -18.92
N ASN A 109 15.78 -1.94 -17.72
CA ASN A 109 14.48 -1.31 -17.44
C ASN A 109 14.33 0.02 -18.17
N GLU A 110 15.40 0.79 -18.35
CA GLU A 110 15.39 2.01 -19.16
C GLU A 110 15.12 1.72 -20.63
N GLU A 111 15.81 0.75 -21.22
CA GLU A 111 15.57 0.34 -22.60
C GLU A 111 14.11 -0.07 -22.83
N LYS A 112 13.58 -0.87 -21.92
CA LYS A 112 12.19 -1.31 -21.93
C LYS A 112 11.20 -0.15 -21.79
N TYR A 113 11.44 0.77 -20.85
CA TYR A 113 10.66 1.98 -20.65
C TYR A 113 10.59 2.80 -21.94
N ASN A 114 11.76 3.10 -22.54
CA ASN A 114 11.85 3.88 -23.77
C ASN A 114 11.16 3.18 -24.95
N MET A 115 11.29 1.87 -25.06
CA MET A 115 10.60 1.09 -26.09
C MET A 115 9.08 1.19 -25.98
N ILE A 116 8.53 1.05 -24.75
CA ILE A 116 7.08 1.13 -24.54
C ILE A 116 6.57 2.54 -24.81
N LYS A 117 7.28 3.56 -24.30
CA LYS A 117 6.94 4.98 -24.51
C LYS A 117 6.92 5.36 -25.99
N GLN A 118 7.89 4.89 -26.77
CA GLN A 118 7.98 5.20 -28.21
C GLN A 118 6.97 4.44 -29.06
N LYS A 119 6.72 3.16 -28.74
CA LYS A 119 5.83 2.31 -29.55
C LYS A 119 4.35 2.54 -29.28
N ASN A 120 4.00 3.01 -28.08
CA ASN A 120 2.61 3.10 -27.62
C ASN A 120 2.33 4.41 -26.88
N PRO A 121 2.61 5.60 -27.48
CA PRO A 121 2.40 6.88 -26.79
C PRO A 121 0.94 7.11 -26.42
N GLU A 122 0.00 6.50 -27.14
CA GLU A 122 -1.43 6.56 -26.89
C GLU A 122 -1.86 5.96 -25.55
N LEU A 123 -1.05 5.07 -24.97
CA LEU A 123 -1.33 4.48 -23.65
C LEU A 123 -1.22 5.47 -22.49
N PHE A 124 -0.55 6.62 -22.71
CA PHE A 124 -0.29 7.64 -21.67
C PHE A 124 -1.13 8.92 -21.87
N GLN A 125 -2.22 8.87 -22.64
CA GLN A 125 -2.98 10.06 -22.99
C GLN A 125 -3.96 10.50 -21.90
N SER A 126 -4.59 9.56 -21.21
CA SER A 126 -5.59 9.88 -20.21
C SER A 126 -5.62 8.90 -19.05
N SER A 127 -5.75 9.42 -17.85
CA SER A 127 -6.01 8.66 -16.63
C SER A 127 -7.32 9.11 -15.99
N LEU A 128 -7.98 8.22 -15.29
CA LEU A 128 -9.17 8.50 -14.48
C LEU A 128 -8.80 9.08 -13.10
N TRP A 129 -7.50 9.02 -12.74
CA TRP A 129 -7.06 9.33 -11.39
C TRP A 129 -6.29 10.65 -11.35
N THR A 130 -6.65 11.48 -10.37
CA THR A 130 -5.96 12.75 -10.07
C THR A 130 -5.00 12.62 -8.88
N GLU A 131 -5.17 11.58 -8.07
CA GLU A 131 -4.35 11.33 -6.88
C GLU A 131 -4.01 9.83 -6.74
N PRO A 132 -2.88 9.49 -6.08
CA PRO A 132 -2.52 8.11 -5.75
C PRO A 132 -3.52 7.43 -4.82
N GLU A 133 -3.36 6.11 -4.63
CA GLU A 133 -4.26 5.29 -3.84
C GLU A 133 -4.23 5.64 -2.36
N TRP A 134 -5.43 5.65 -1.74
CA TRP A 134 -5.64 5.66 -0.31
C TRP A 134 -5.83 4.26 0.24
N GLY A 135 -5.35 4.02 1.45
CA GLY A 135 -5.51 2.73 2.13
C GLY A 135 -5.08 2.78 3.59
N PHE A 136 -5.09 1.64 4.26
CA PHE A 136 -4.64 1.54 5.65
C PHE A 136 -3.11 1.42 5.71
N PRO A 137 -2.44 1.99 6.72
CA PRO A 137 -1.00 1.87 6.92
C PRO A 137 -0.61 0.39 7.09
N LYS A 138 0.37 -0.06 6.31
CA LYS A 138 0.80 -1.47 6.25
C LYS A 138 2.11 -1.65 5.51
N GLY A 139 2.87 -2.64 5.88
CA GLY A 139 4.04 -3.05 5.13
C GLY A 139 4.45 -4.49 5.34
N ARG A 140 5.64 -4.84 4.90
CA ARG A 140 6.15 -6.20 4.94
C ARG A 140 6.98 -6.45 6.17
N ARG A 141 6.94 -7.70 6.65
CA ARG A 141 7.78 -8.12 7.77
C ARG A 141 9.26 -8.00 7.44
N ASN A 142 10.00 -7.51 8.41
CA ASN A 142 11.44 -7.64 8.48
C ASN A 142 11.82 -9.10 8.86
N PHE A 143 13.11 -9.41 8.80
CA PHE A 143 13.59 -10.75 9.15
C PHE A 143 13.25 -11.11 10.61
N LYS A 144 12.55 -12.22 10.81
CA LYS A 144 12.08 -12.73 12.10
C LYS A 144 11.07 -11.84 12.85
N GLU A 145 10.51 -10.83 12.21
CA GLU A 145 9.52 -9.95 12.80
C GLU A 145 8.17 -10.67 12.95
N ARG A 146 7.49 -10.47 14.07
CA ARG A 146 6.13 -10.97 14.30
C ARG A 146 5.10 -10.06 13.63
N ASP A 147 3.92 -10.60 13.33
CA ASP A 147 2.87 -9.84 12.63
C ASP A 147 2.51 -8.53 13.33
N LEU A 148 2.24 -8.58 14.65
CA LEU A 148 1.88 -7.38 15.40
C LEU A 148 3.02 -6.36 15.47
N GLU A 149 4.26 -6.80 15.64
CA GLU A 149 5.43 -5.90 15.64
C GLU A 149 5.59 -5.20 14.29
N CYS A 150 5.40 -5.94 13.19
CA CYS A 150 5.38 -5.39 11.84
C CYS A 150 4.30 -4.33 11.69
N ALA A 151 3.05 -4.65 12.09
CA ALA A 151 1.94 -3.72 11.99
C ALA A 151 2.17 -2.42 12.76
N LEU A 152 2.71 -2.53 13.99
CA LEU A 152 3.00 -1.37 14.84
C LEU A 152 4.16 -0.52 14.28
N ARG A 153 5.22 -1.15 13.76
CA ARG A 153 6.34 -0.45 13.13
C ARG A 153 5.90 0.30 11.87
N GLU A 154 5.20 -0.39 10.95
CA GLU A 154 4.69 0.22 9.72
C GLU A 154 3.72 1.36 10.01
N PHE A 155 2.88 1.22 11.05
CA PHE A 155 2.01 2.29 11.50
C PHE A 155 2.80 3.54 11.93
N GLU A 156 3.84 3.38 12.76
CA GLU A 156 4.69 4.50 13.17
C GLU A 156 5.43 5.15 11.99
N GLU A 157 5.98 4.34 11.09
CA GLU A 157 6.73 4.80 9.92
C GLU A 157 5.82 5.57 8.95
N GLU A 158 4.65 5.01 8.61
CA GLU A 158 3.74 5.57 7.61
C GLU A 158 2.87 6.71 8.15
N THR A 159 2.64 6.79 9.48
CA THR A 159 1.76 7.82 10.07
C THR A 159 2.49 8.84 10.92
N GLY A 160 3.64 8.49 11.49
CA GLY A 160 4.34 9.31 12.47
C GLY A 160 3.70 9.33 13.87
N TYR A 161 2.59 8.64 14.09
CA TYR A 161 2.00 8.48 15.42
C TYR A 161 2.76 7.47 16.26
N ASP A 162 2.94 7.74 17.56
CA ASP A 162 3.56 6.79 18.51
C ASP A 162 2.61 5.58 18.72
N ARG A 163 3.13 4.37 18.54
CA ARG A 163 2.41 3.09 18.78
C ARG A 163 1.85 2.96 20.19
N LYS A 164 2.38 3.71 21.17
CA LYS A 164 1.89 3.71 22.55
C LYS A 164 0.47 4.26 22.66
N ASN A 165 0.06 5.10 21.72
CA ASN A 165 -1.26 5.69 21.67
C ASN A 165 -2.30 4.77 20.98
N LEU A 166 -1.85 3.61 20.46
CA LEU A 166 -2.74 2.61 19.88
C LEU A 166 -3.33 1.68 20.94
N HIS A 167 -4.64 1.64 21.01
CA HIS A 167 -5.40 0.69 21.81
C HIS A 167 -5.89 -0.47 20.92
N LEU A 168 -5.16 -1.59 20.94
CA LEU A 168 -5.50 -2.78 20.15
C LEU A 168 -6.80 -3.42 20.63
N ILE A 169 -7.69 -3.76 19.71
CA ILE A 169 -8.91 -4.53 19.97
C ILE A 169 -8.54 -6.01 20.04
N LYS A 170 -8.37 -6.52 21.28
CA LYS A 170 -7.77 -7.86 21.55
C LYS A 170 -8.73 -9.02 21.34
N ASN A 171 -10.03 -8.79 21.39
CA ASN A 171 -11.07 -9.82 21.23
C ASN A 171 -11.44 -10.09 19.76
N MET A 172 -10.69 -9.53 18.83
CA MET A 172 -10.90 -9.68 17.39
C MET A 172 -9.65 -10.23 16.71
N ASN A 173 -9.84 -11.19 15.80
CA ASN A 173 -8.76 -11.62 14.91
C ASN A 173 -8.43 -10.51 13.90
N PRO A 174 -7.18 -10.44 13.41
CA PRO A 174 -6.84 -9.52 12.33
C PRO A 174 -7.73 -9.73 11.12
N CYS A 175 -8.26 -8.63 10.58
CA CYS A 175 -9.04 -8.65 9.34
C CYS A 175 -8.12 -8.90 8.15
N GLU A 176 -8.62 -9.59 7.14
CA GLU A 176 -7.81 -9.99 5.99
C GLU A 176 -8.49 -9.61 4.67
N GLU A 177 -7.71 -9.10 3.73
CA GLU A 177 -8.10 -8.99 2.34
C GLU A 177 -7.13 -9.78 1.46
N ILE A 178 -7.66 -10.52 0.46
CA ILE A 178 -6.85 -11.30 -0.49
C ILE A 178 -7.33 -10.96 -1.90
N PHE A 179 -6.41 -10.49 -2.72
CA PHE A 179 -6.73 -10.03 -4.07
C PHE A 179 -5.58 -10.29 -5.06
N THR A 180 -5.88 -10.15 -6.34
CA THR A 180 -4.87 -10.16 -7.42
C THR A 180 -4.62 -8.72 -7.88
N GLY A 181 -3.38 -8.26 -7.76
CA GLY A 181 -2.99 -6.93 -8.22
C GLY A 181 -2.89 -6.81 -9.75
N SER A 182 -2.76 -5.60 -10.25
CA SER A 182 -2.59 -5.26 -11.67
C SER A 182 -1.41 -5.97 -12.33
N ASN A 183 -0.37 -6.24 -11.55
CA ASN A 183 0.82 -7.00 -11.96
C ASN A 183 0.61 -8.53 -11.96
N LEU A 184 -0.63 -9.00 -11.80
CA LEU A 184 -1.04 -10.40 -11.78
C LEU A 184 -0.44 -11.23 -10.64
N LYS A 185 -0.01 -10.59 -9.55
CA LYS A 185 0.45 -11.26 -8.33
C LYS A 185 -0.66 -11.30 -7.29
N SER A 186 -0.71 -12.39 -6.53
CA SER A 186 -1.63 -12.52 -5.41
C SER A 186 -1.07 -11.83 -4.17
N TYR A 187 -1.90 -11.04 -3.52
CA TYR A 187 -1.60 -10.27 -2.32
C TYR A 187 -2.53 -10.66 -1.19
N LYS A 188 -2.01 -10.57 0.03
CA LYS A 188 -2.76 -10.71 1.27
C LYS A 188 -2.38 -9.58 2.20
N HIS A 189 -3.37 -8.82 2.64
CA HIS A 189 -3.16 -7.84 3.70
C HIS A 189 -3.88 -8.29 4.97
N ARG A 190 -3.23 -8.07 6.11
CA ARG A 190 -3.78 -8.37 7.44
C ARG A 190 -3.73 -7.12 8.27
N TYR A 191 -4.85 -6.76 8.91
CA TYR A 191 -4.96 -5.55 9.70
C TYR A 191 -5.42 -5.89 11.11
N PHE A 192 -4.66 -5.42 12.10
CA PHE A 192 -5.11 -5.37 13.48
C PHE A 192 -6.01 -4.15 13.66
N LEU A 193 -7.19 -4.33 14.24
CA LEU A 193 -8.08 -3.23 14.57
C LEU A 193 -7.57 -2.51 15.82
N SER A 194 -7.49 -1.20 15.77
CA SER A 194 -6.99 -0.35 16.86
C SER A 194 -7.78 0.93 16.97
N TYR A 195 -7.89 1.43 18.18
CA TYR A 195 -8.46 2.72 18.51
C TYR A 195 -7.36 3.71 18.92
N MET A 196 -7.51 4.99 18.55
CA MET A 196 -6.73 6.11 19.08
C MET A 196 -7.67 7.14 19.70
N LYS A 197 -7.27 7.74 20.84
CA LYS A 197 -7.99 8.87 21.40
C LYS A 197 -7.85 10.10 20.50
N TYR A 198 -8.90 10.90 20.41
CA TYR A 198 -8.90 12.09 19.55
C TYR A 198 -7.74 13.04 19.89
N GLU A 199 -7.46 13.26 21.17
CA GLU A 199 -6.40 14.16 21.66
C GLU A 199 -5.01 13.70 21.19
N ASP A 200 -4.76 12.39 21.14
CA ASP A 200 -3.49 11.81 20.70
C ASP A 200 -3.26 11.97 19.18
N THR A 201 -4.32 12.29 18.43
CA THR A 201 -4.28 12.48 16.98
C THR A 201 -4.08 13.94 16.54
N LEU A 202 -4.06 14.89 17.48
CA LEU A 202 -3.90 16.32 17.21
C LEU A 202 -2.42 16.76 17.10
N MET A 203 -1.49 15.84 17.34
CA MET A 203 -0.06 16.12 17.27
C MET A 203 0.41 16.24 15.81
N ASP A 204 1.35 17.16 15.57
CA ASP A 204 2.07 17.18 14.30
C ASP A 204 2.81 15.87 14.10
N THR A 205 2.54 15.20 13.00
CA THR A 205 3.13 13.91 12.66
C THR A 205 4.20 14.08 11.60
N ASN A 206 5.31 13.37 11.77
CA ASN A 206 6.39 13.33 10.79
C ASN A 206 6.41 11.96 10.11
N PHE A 207 5.40 11.71 9.24
CA PHE A 207 5.31 10.46 8.48
C PHE A 207 6.38 10.36 7.38
N GLN A 208 6.64 9.15 6.93
CA GLN A 208 7.67 8.83 5.95
C GLN A 208 7.31 9.36 4.54
N LYS A 209 7.68 10.60 4.25
CA LYS A 209 7.41 11.29 2.97
C LYS A 209 8.01 10.62 1.72
N SER A 210 8.86 9.62 1.89
CA SER A 210 9.38 8.83 0.77
C SER A 210 8.36 7.84 0.21
N GLU A 211 7.37 7.43 1.02
CA GLU A 211 6.35 6.44 0.65
C GLU A 211 4.92 6.98 0.75
N ILE A 212 4.69 7.92 1.68
CA ILE A 212 3.38 8.50 1.98
C ILE A 212 3.32 9.94 1.47
N GLY A 213 2.29 10.24 0.69
CA GLY A 213 2.01 11.58 0.16
C GLY A 213 1.13 12.42 1.08
N ASP A 214 0.15 11.79 1.71
CA ASP A 214 -0.80 12.45 2.62
C ASP A 214 -1.35 11.44 3.65
N MET A 215 -1.92 11.94 4.73
CA MET A 215 -2.57 11.16 5.77
C MET A 215 -3.75 11.93 6.35
N LYS A 216 -4.92 11.30 6.43
CA LYS A 216 -6.14 11.95 6.94
C LYS A 216 -7.06 10.98 7.67
N TRP A 217 -7.86 11.56 8.57
CA TRP A 217 -9.00 10.92 9.19
C TRP A 217 -10.25 11.21 8.36
N PHE A 218 -11.02 10.19 8.06
CA PHE A 218 -12.22 10.26 7.23
C PHE A 218 -13.41 9.60 7.93
N SER A 219 -14.61 10.16 7.76
CA SER A 219 -15.84 9.43 8.05
C SER A 219 -15.90 8.14 7.22
N TYR A 220 -16.78 7.22 7.58
CA TYR A 220 -16.97 5.98 6.82
C TYR A 220 -17.29 6.27 5.35
N GLU A 221 -18.21 7.19 5.08
CA GLU A 221 -18.66 7.56 3.73
C GLU A 221 -17.51 8.15 2.90
N GLU A 222 -16.72 9.04 3.50
CA GLU A 222 -15.55 9.65 2.85
C GLU A 222 -14.46 8.60 2.59
N ALA A 223 -14.18 7.72 3.57
CA ALA A 223 -13.19 6.66 3.43
C ALA A 223 -13.53 5.71 2.27
N ILE A 224 -14.80 5.30 2.12
CA ILE A 224 -15.27 4.50 1.00
C ILE A 224 -15.06 5.22 -0.35
N GLN A 225 -15.29 6.53 -0.40
CA GLN A 225 -15.07 7.33 -1.63
C GLN A 225 -13.59 7.50 -1.97
N LYS A 226 -12.71 7.54 -0.96
CA LYS A 226 -11.26 7.66 -1.13
C LYS A 226 -10.60 6.36 -1.56
N ILE A 227 -11.09 5.23 -1.10
CA ILE A 227 -10.65 3.91 -1.57
C ILE A 227 -11.10 3.72 -3.01
N ARG A 228 -10.16 3.37 -3.90
CA ARG A 228 -10.48 3.16 -5.31
C ARG A 228 -11.51 2.06 -5.49
N PRO A 229 -12.54 2.25 -6.34
CA PRO A 229 -13.71 1.37 -6.42
C PRO A 229 -13.40 -0.07 -6.89
N TYR A 230 -12.23 -0.30 -7.47
CA TYR A 230 -11.79 -1.65 -7.83
C TYR A 230 -11.17 -2.44 -6.66
N ASN A 231 -10.90 -1.80 -5.52
CA ASN A 231 -10.42 -2.45 -4.29
C ASN A 231 -11.61 -2.96 -3.47
N LEU A 232 -12.40 -3.86 -4.05
CA LEU A 232 -13.65 -4.35 -3.47
C LEU A 232 -13.44 -4.99 -2.11
N GLU A 233 -12.39 -5.79 -1.95
CA GLU A 233 -12.07 -6.49 -0.70
C GLU A 233 -11.79 -5.50 0.45
N LYS A 234 -11.15 -4.37 0.15
CA LYS A 234 -10.87 -3.32 1.13
C LYS A 234 -12.14 -2.56 1.51
N ILE A 235 -12.99 -2.27 0.54
CA ILE A 235 -14.29 -1.62 0.75
C ILE A 235 -15.18 -2.50 1.62
N GLU A 236 -15.26 -3.80 1.32
CA GLU A 236 -16.06 -4.76 2.08
C GLU A 236 -15.54 -4.91 3.52
N LEU A 237 -14.21 -5.01 3.68
CA LEU A 237 -13.58 -5.06 5.00
C LEU A 237 -13.94 -3.83 5.85
N LEU A 238 -13.85 -2.61 5.28
CA LEU A 238 -14.21 -1.39 6.00
C LEU A 238 -15.69 -1.34 6.37
N LYS A 239 -16.56 -1.79 5.47
CA LYS A 239 -18.02 -1.91 5.70
C LYS A 239 -18.34 -2.88 6.84
N ASP A 240 -17.68 -4.04 6.87
CA ASP A 240 -17.87 -5.03 7.92
C ASP A 240 -17.47 -4.47 9.29
N ILE A 241 -16.30 -3.82 9.36
CA ILE A 241 -15.83 -3.17 10.60
C ILE A 241 -16.79 -2.08 11.05
N HIS A 242 -17.21 -1.20 10.17
CA HIS A 242 -18.18 -0.14 10.50
C HIS A 242 -19.51 -0.74 11.02
N THR A 243 -20.01 -1.78 10.36
CA THR A 243 -21.24 -2.47 10.78
C THR A 243 -21.11 -3.12 12.16
N LEU A 244 -19.94 -3.69 12.51
CA LEU A 244 -19.69 -4.26 13.82
C LEU A 244 -19.61 -3.20 14.91
N MET A 245 -19.07 -2.02 14.60
CA MET A 245 -19.03 -0.87 15.52
C MET A 245 -20.44 -0.31 15.79
N ASP A 246 -21.23 -0.08 14.75
CA ASP A 246 -22.61 0.42 14.86
C ASP A 246 -23.50 -0.49 15.72
N LYS A 247 -23.27 -1.79 15.68
CA LYS A 247 -24.00 -2.78 16.49
C LYS A 247 -23.44 -2.95 17.90
N ASN A 248 -22.46 -2.16 18.32
CA ASN A 248 -21.77 -2.27 19.62
C ASN A 248 -21.21 -3.68 19.91
N ILE A 249 -20.75 -4.40 18.88
CA ILE A 249 -20.20 -5.75 19.01
C ILE A 249 -18.71 -5.72 19.37
N ILE A 250 -18.04 -4.60 19.07
CA ILE A 250 -16.61 -4.41 19.29
C ILE A 250 -16.40 -3.46 20.48
N PHE A 251 -16.55 -3.95 21.70
CA PHE A 251 -16.17 -3.23 22.93
C PHE A 251 -15.69 -4.20 24.01
#